data_f54184aaafd4a8c455a93ede76a522e0
#
_entry.id   f54184aaafd4a8c455a93ede76a522e0
#
_cell.length_a   1.000
_cell.length_b   1.000
_cell.length_c   1.000
_cell.angle_alpha   90.00
_cell.angle_beta   90.00
_cell.angle_gamma   90.00
#
_symmetry.space_group_name_H-M   'P 1'
#
loop_
_entity.id
_entity.type
_entity.pdbx_description
1 polymer ?
#
loop_
_entity_poly.entity_id
_entity_poly.type
_entity_poly.pdbx_seq_one_letter_code
_entity_poly.pdbx_strand_id
1 'polypeptide(L)'
;MGDTFQYIRELQFKDKSRAETLLLGFMQAHYPFDIVSVELRPLAVSLNSFNGFLTLRDGTRLFFKTHTESDTLIHEYYNADLLSQAGYPIIRPIYKSQEVGKQILIYNLIEDRSVFDIAWDLENGQPAAAIDQAQYASDELLFRLYEKTLVQQSAEDAAQS
;
A
#
# COMPACT_ATOMS: atom_id res chain seq x y z
N MET A 1 11.88 -5.36 25.47
CA MET A 1 10.48 -5.30 25.05
C MET A 1 10.44 -5.90 23.66
N GLY A 2 9.80 -7.06 23.48
CA GLY A 2 9.67 -7.65 22.15
C GLY A 2 8.90 -6.73 21.23
N ASP A 3 9.21 -6.77 19.94
CA ASP A 3 8.57 -5.94 18.93
C ASP A 3 7.06 -6.22 18.94
N THR A 4 6.26 -5.22 19.31
CA THR A 4 4.79 -5.32 19.40
C THR A 4 4.18 -5.75 18.06
N PHE A 5 4.74 -5.30 16.95
CA PHE A 5 4.28 -5.67 15.61
C PHE A 5 4.55 -7.15 15.31
N GLN A 6 5.71 -7.66 15.71
CA GLN A 6 6.01 -9.09 15.53
C GLN A 6 5.01 -9.95 16.31
N TYR A 7 4.70 -9.58 17.55
CA TYR A 7 3.73 -10.30 18.36
C TYR A 7 2.32 -10.25 17.74
N ILE A 8 1.85 -9.08 17.29
CA ILE A 8 0.55 -8.92 16.63
C ILE A 8 0.49 -9.73 15.33
N ARG A 9 1.58 -9.75 14.55
CA ARG A 9 1.70 -10.54 13.32
C ARG A 9 1.45 -12.04 13.56
N GLU A 10 2.02 -12.58 14.59
CA GLU A 10 1.81 -13.99 14.94
C GLU A 10 0.42 -14.26 15.52
N LEU A 11 -0.07 -13.33 16.33
CA LEU A 11 -1.34 -13.44 17.01
C LEU A 11 -2.53 -13.39 16.06
N GLN A 12 -2.45 -12.63 14.96
CA GLN A 12 -3.56 -12.48 14.01
C GLN A 12 -4.09 -13.78 13.43
N PHE A 13 -3.25 -14.84 13.37
CA PHE A 13 -3.63 -16.16 12.88
C PHE A 13 -4.17 -17.07 13.98
N LYS A 14 -3.93 -16.75 15.26
CA LYS A 14 -4.35 -17.54 16.42
C LYS A 14 -5.58 -16.96 17.09
N ASP A 15 -5.61 -15.64 17.24
CA ASP A 15 -6.67 -14.89 17.91
C ASP A 15 -6.74 -13.48 17.28
N LYS A 16 -7.47 -13.40 16.15
CA LYS A 16 -7.63 -12.15 15.37
C LYS A 16 -8.20 -11.04 16.23
N SER A 17 -9.24 -11.30 17.01
CA SER A 17 -9.92 -10.29 17.83
C SER A 17 -8.99 -9.66 18.88
N ARG A 18 -8.18 -10.50 19.51
CA ARG A 18 -7.17 -10.02 20.47
C ARG A 18 -6.06 -9.25 19.78
N ALA A 19 -5.62 -9.68 18.59
CA ALA A 19 -4.63 -8.97 17.78
C ALA A 19 -5.14 -7.57 17.39
N GLU A 20 -6.40 -7.46 16.95
CA GLU A 20 -7.06 -6.19 16.60
C GLU A 20 -7.17 -5.25 17.82
N THR A 21 -7.54 -5.78 18.99
CA THR A 21 -7.61 -4.99 20.22
C THR A 21 -6.25 -4.43 20.63
N LEU A 22 -5.20 -5.24 20.58
CA LEU A 22 -3.84 -4.80 20.88
C LEU A 22 -3.33 -3.78 19.86
N LEU A 23 -3.60 -4.02 18.58
CA LEU A 23 -3.21 -3.11 17.52
C LEU A 23 -3.93 -1.77 17.63
N LEU A 24 -5.22 -1.77 17.94
CA LEU A 24 -5.99 -0.54 18.17
C LEU A 24 -5.36 0.31 19.27
N GLY A 25 -5.09 -0.29 20.42
CA GLY A 25 -4.45 0.43 21.54
C GLY A 25 -3.07 0.98 21.18
N PHE A 26 -2.27 0.19 20.45
CA PHE A 26 -0.99 0.65 19.95
C PHE A 26 -1.12 1.83 18.97
N MET A 27 -2.03 1.73 18.02
CA MET A 27 -2.23 2.78 17.00
C MET A 27 -2.75 4.09 17.61
N GLN A 28 -3.68 4.00 18.56
CA GLN A 28 -4.18 5.17 19.29
C GLN A 28 -3.08 5.89 20.10
N ALA A 29 -2.10 5.14 20.60
CA ALA A 29 -0.99 5.70 21.36
C ALA A 29 0.11 6.34 20.52
N HIS A 30 0.26 5.91 19.25
CA HIS A 30 1.45 6.23 18.45
C HIS A 30 1.18 6.97 17.14
N TYR A 31 -0.06 6.97 16.65
CA TYR A 31 -0.39 7.63 15.38
C TYR A 31 -1.39 8.79 15.56
N PRO A 32 -1.31 9.83 14.73
CA PRO A 32 -2.08 11.07 14.90
C PRO A 32 -3.51 10.96 14.32
N PHE A 33 -4.19 9.83 14.55
CA PHE A 33 -5.54 9.58 14.06
C PHE A 33 -6.48 9.19 15.19
N ASP A 34 -7.72 9.67 15.14
CA ASP A 34 -8.76 9.27 16.09
C ASP A 34 -9.39 7.93 15.65
N ILE A 35 -8.62 6.86 15.82
CA ILE A 35 -8.97 5.51 15.38
C ILE A 35 -9.94 4.90 16.39
N VAL A 36 -11.09 4.43 15.92
CA VAL A 36 -12.10 3.77 16.77
C VAL A 36 -12.15 2.25 16.56
N SER A 37 -11.70 1.75 15.41
CA SER A 37 -11.60 0.32 15.18
C SER A 37 -10.48 -0.04 14.20
N VAL A 38 -9.98 -1.26 14.33
CA VAL A 38 -9.01 -1.88 13.42
C VAL A 38 -9.58 -3.21 12.99
N GLU A 39 -9.48 -3.50 11.69
CA GLU A 39 -9.84 -4.78 11.11
C GLU A 39 -8.62 -5.35 10.37
N LEU A 40 -8.02 -6.42 10.88
CA LEU A 40 -6.92 -7.12 10.25
C LEU A 40 -7.39 -7.98 9.08
N ARG A 41 -6.57 -8.03 8.03
CA ARG A 41 -6.73 -8.95 6.89
C ARG A 41 -5.58 -9.96 6.87
N PRO A 42 -5.67 -11.07 7.62
CA PRO A 42 -4.62 -12.08 7.66
C PRO A 42 -4.45 -12.72 6.27
N LEU A 43 -3.28 -12.57 5.68
CA LEU A 43 -2.90 -13.21 4.42
C LEU A 43 -1.74 -14.18 4.70
N ALA A 44 -1.96 -15.47 4.49
CA ALA A 44 -0.97 -16.50 4.78
C ALA A 44 0.37 -16.33 4.01
N VAL A 45 0.32 -15.64 2.87
CA VAL A 45 1.51 -15.34 2.05
C VAL A 45 2.29 -14.11 2.53
N SER A 46 1.74 -13.34 3.47
CA SER A 46 2.37 -12.10 3.96
C SER A 46 3.16 -12.37 5.25
N LEU A 47 4.34 -12.97 5.10
CA LEU A 47 5.15 -13.44 6.23
C LEU A 47 5.74 -12.28 7.07
N ASN A 48 6.04 -11.14 6.45
CA ASN A 48 6.81 -10.04 7.07
C ASN A 48 6.00 -8.76 7.28
N SER A 49 4.69 -8.78 7.00
CA SER A 49 3.81 -7.63 7.16
C SER A 49 2.42 -8.08 7.53
N PHE A 50 1.66 -7.19 8.10
CA PHE A 50 0.21 -7.33 8.22
C PHE A 50 -0.46 -6.05 7.74
N ASN A 51 -1.69 -6.19 7.29
CA ASN A 51 -2.47 -5.10 6.74
C ASN A 51 -3.92 -5.20 7.19
N GLY A 52 -4.68 -4.16 6.94
CA GLY A 52 -6.08 -4.10 7.30
C GLY A 52 -6.70 -2.74 7.08
N PHE A 53 -7.83 -2.55 7.72
CA PHE A 53 -8.57 -1.30 7.66
C PHE A 53 -8.60 -0.62 9.02
N LEU A 54 -8.61 0.71 9.00
CA LEU A 54 -8.87 1.57 10.14
C LEU A 54 -10.21 2.25 9.93
N THR A 55 -11.00 2.40 10.99
CA THR A 55 -12.15 3.30 10.99
C THR A 55 -11.86 4.43 11.96
N LEU A 56 -12.00 5.66 11.49
CA LEU A 56 -11.88 6.85 12.32
C LEU A 56 -13.22 7.20 12.96
N ARG A 57 -13.20 8.08 13.97
CA ARG A 57 -14.42 8.51 14.69
C ARG A 57 -15.46 9.19 13.79
N ASP A 58 -15.03 9.87 12.74
CA ASP A 58 -15.91 10.51 11.74
C ASP A 58 -16.52 9.52 10.71
N GLY A 59 -16.20 8.23 10.84
CA GLY A 59 -16.64 7.17 9.92
C GLY A 59 -15.72 6.96 8.73
N THR A 60 -14.66 7.76 8.55
CA THR A 60 -13.68 7.58 7.47
C THR A 60 -13.00 6.22 7.60
N ARG A 61 -12.92 5.48 6.50
CA ARG A 61 -12.18 4.22 6.40
C ARG A 61 -10.87 4.42 5.68
N LEU A 62 -9.81 3.87 6.24
CA LEU A 62 -8.45 3.93 5.71
C LEU A 62 -7.89 2.51 5.57
N PHE A 63 -6.98 2.31 4.62
CA PHE A 63 -6.19 1.09 4.50
C PHE A 63 -4.81 1.31 5.12
N PHE A 64 -4.31 0.34 5.85
CA PHE A 64 -2.95 0.39 6.37
C PHE A 64 -2.14 -0.86 6.00
N LYS A 65 -0.84 -0.68 5.90
CA LYS A 65 0.14 -1.74 5.75
C LYS A 65 1.30 -1.47 6.69
N THR A 66 1.69 -2.50 7.48
CA THR A 66 2.84 -2.43 8.38
C THR A 66 4.01 -3.23 7.82
N HIS A 67 5.20 -2.95 8.34
CA HIS A 67 6.40 -3.73 8.09
C HIS A 67 7.02 -4.10 9.44
N THR A 68 7.42 -5.36 9.59
CA THR A 68 8.01 -5.89 10.82
C THR A 68 9.53 -6.06 10.73
N GLU A 69 10.09 -5.86 9.54
CA GLU A 69 11.53 -5.94 9.31
C GLU A 69 12.15 -4.54 9.23
N SER A 70 13.36 -4.42 9.77
CA SER A 70 14.15 -3.19 9.76
C SER A 70 14.94 -2.99 8.48
N ASP A 71 14.60 -3.69 7.40
CA ASP A 71 15.45 -3.83 6.23
C ASP A 71 15.31 -2.68 5.21
N THR A 72 16.37 -2.48 4.43
CA THR A 72 16.52 -1.45 3.40
C THR A 72 15.46 -1.50 2.30
N LEU A 73 14.81 -2.65 2.08
CA LEU A 73 13.67 -2.81 1.16
C LEU A 73 12.44 -1.96 1.52
N ILE A 74 12.33 -1.53 2.78
CA ILE A 74 11.26 -0.63 3.24
C ILE A 74 11.36 0.74 2.55
N HIS A 75 12.55 1.16 2.15
CA HIS A 75 12.76 2.44 1.47
C HIS A 75 11.99 2.54 0.15
N GLU A 76 11.81 1.45 -0.58
CA GLU A 76 11.06 1.45 -1.84
C GLU A 76 9.60 1.85 -1.65
N TYR A 77 8.96 1.35 -0.59
CA TYR A 77 7.57 1.69 -0.27
C TYR A 77 7.38 3.14 0.18
N TYR A 78 8.44 3.76 0.69
CA TYR A 78 8.41 5.16 1.15
C TYR A 78 8.82 6.15 0.05
N ASN A 79 9.29 5.67 -1.10
CA ASN A 79 9.70 6.48 -2.23
C ASN A 79 8.53 6.87 -3.18
N ALA A 80 7.28 6.72 -2.75
CA ALA A 80 6.11 7.13 -3.53
C ALA A 80 6.18 8.59 -4.00
N ASP A 81 6.82 9.46 -3.24
CA ASP A 81 7.01 10.86 -3.60
C ASP A 81 7.95 11.01 -4.81
N LEU A 82 9.05 10.27 -4.85
CA LEU A 82 10.00 10.28 -5.97
C LEU A 82 9.35 9.77 -7.26
N LEU A 83 8.65 8.65 -7.19
CA LEU A 83 7.97 8.08 -8.34
C LEU A 83 6.86 9.00 -8.84
N SER A 84 6.12 9.63 -7.94
CA SER A 84 5.10 10.60 -8.31
C SER A 84 5.69 11.85 -8.97
N GLN A 85 6.83 12.35 -8.49
CA GLN A 85 7.56 13.47 -9.12
C GLN A 85 8.04 13.08 -10.53
N ALA A 86 8.40 11.83 -10.74
CA ALA A 86 8.75 11.29 -12.04
C ALA A 86 7.54 11.09 -12.97
N GLY A 87 6.31 11.30 -12.47
CA GLY A 87 5.06 11.22 -13.24
C GLY A 87 4.38 9.86 -13.25
N TYR A 88 4.82 8.92 -12.39
CA TYR A 88 4.14 7.64 -12.25
C TYR A 88 2.82 7.78 -11.51
N PRO A 89 1.74 7.08 -11.92
CA PRO A 89 0.46 7.08 -11.24
C PRO A 89 0.52 6.24 -9.97
N ILE A 90 0.98 6.84 -8.89
CA ILE A 90 1.17 6.14 -7.62
C ILE A 90 0.13 6.59 -6.61
N ILE A 91 -0.47 5.62 -5.94
CA ILE A 91 -1.27 5.87 -4.75
C ILE A 91 -0.32 6.28 -3.63
N ARG A 92 -0.49 7.51 -3.14
CA ARG A 92 0.33 8.05 -2.06
C ARG A 92 -0.24 7.71 -0.69
N PRO A 93 0.59 7.29 0.27
CA PRO A 93 0.16 7.21 1.65
C PRO A 93 -0.17 8.63 2.17
N ILE A 94 -1.25 8.74 2.92
CA ILE A 94 -1.60 9.97 3.66
C ILE A 94 -0.77 10.11 4.94
N TYR A 95 -0.22 9.00 5.42
CA TYR A 95 0.69 8.96 6.56
C TYR A 95 1.73 7.85 6.39
N LYS A 96 2.94 8.12 6.83
CA LYS A 96 4.05 7.15 6.84
C LYS A 96 4.89 7.30 8.10
N SER A 97 5.33 6.18 8.66
CA SER A 97 6.34 6.12 9.72
C SER A 97 7.40 5.10 9.39
N GLN A 98 8.67 5.50 9.48
CA GLN A 98 9.85 4.64 9.33
C GLN A 98 10.48 4.30 10.68
N GLU A 99 9.90 4.79 11.78
CA GLU A 99 10.42 4.53 13.12
C GLU A 99 10.40 3.02 13.41
N VAL A 100 11.52 2.47 13.82
CA VAL A 100 11.67 1.04 14.10
C VAL A 100 10.63 0.59 15.12
N GLY A 101 9.91 -0.48 14.81
CA GLY A 101 8.79 -1.00 15.62
C GLY A 101 7.47 -0.24 15.44
N LYS A 102 7.43 0.78 14.57
CA LYS A 102 6.23 1.58 14.24
C LYS A 102 6.11 1.84 12.73
N GLN A 103 6.73 1.00 11.91
CA GLN A 103 6.72 1.17 10.46
C GLN A 103 5.33 0.93 9.89
N ILE A 104 4.74 1.95 9.32
CA ILE A 104 3.38 1.89 8.76
C ILE A 104 3.24 2.82 7.57
N LEU A 105 2.42 2.40 6.61
CA LEU A 105 1.86 3.21 5.56
C LEU A 105 0.35 3.22 5.71
N ILE A 106 -0.26 4.39 5.69
CA ILE A 106 -1.72 4.56 5.76
C ILE A 106 -2.18 5.27 4.49
N TYR A 107 -3.23 4.76 3.87
CA TYR A 107 -3.78 5.23 2.60
C TYR A 107 -5.28 5.53 2.75
N ASN A 108 -5.78 6.43 1.92
CA ASN A 108 -7.22 6.47 1.68
C ASN A 108 -7.68 5.12 1.14
N LEU A 109 -8.82 4.64 1.60
CA LEU A 109 -9.40 3.41 1.07
C LEU A 109 -9.90 3.67 -0.36
N ILE A 110 -9.46 2.82 -1.28
CA ILE A 110 -9.99 2.76 -2.64
C ILE A 110 -11.04 1.67 -2.63
N GLU A 111 -12.29 2.05 -2.86
CA GLU A 111 -13.43 1.13 -2.89
C GLU A 111 -13.74 0.61 -4.30
N ASP A 112 -13.00 1.11 -5.29
CA ASP A 112 -13.10 0.65 -6.67
C ASP A 112 -12.73 -0.83 -6.79
N ARG A 113 -13.34 -1.48 -7.75
CA ARG A 113 -13.06 -2.89 -8.03
C ARG A 113 -11.61 -3.07 -8.50
N SER A 114 -10.98 -4.13 -8.03
CA SER A 114 -9.63 -4.47 -8.49
C SER A 114 -9.64 -4.94 -9.95
N VAL A 115 -8.52 -4.77 -10.64
CA VAL A 115 -8.33 -5.33 -11.99
C VAL A 115 -8.53 -6.85 -11.98
N PHE A 116 -8.17 -7.52 -10.89
CA PHE A 116 -8.41 -8.95 -10.72
C PHE A 116 -9.91 -9.31 -10.73
N ASP A 117 -10.74 -8.54 -9.99
CA ASP A 117 -12.19 -8.80 -9.94
C ASP A 117 -12.85 -8.58 -11.31
N ILE A 118 -12.35 -7.59 -12.07
CA ILE A 118 -12.85 -7.31 -13.41
C ILE A 118 -12.40 -8.40 -14.40
N ALA A 119 -11.14 -8.85 -14.31
CA ALA A 119 -10.64 -9.95 -15.13
C ALA A 119 -11.36 -11.27 -14.85
N TRP A 120 -11.69 -11.53 -13.58
CA TRP A 120 -12.50 -12.68 -13.18
C TRP A 120 -13.91 -12.64 -13.79
N ASP A 121 -14.55 -11.47 -13.82
CA ASP A 121 -15.84 -11.30 -14.45
C ASP A 121 -15.76 -11.56 -15.96
N LEU A 122 -14.72 -11.09 -16.64
CA LEU A 122 -14.49 -11.37 -18.07
C LEU A 122 -14.41 -12.87 -18.36
N GLU A 123 -13.62 -13.61 -17.58
CA GLU A 123 -13.50 -15.06 -17.73
C GLU A 123 -14.84 -15.77 -17.48
N ASN A 124 -15.73 -15.19 -16.68
CA ASN A 124 -17.06 -15.70 -16.42
C ASN A 124 -18.14 -15.13 -17.38
N GLY A 125 -17.75 -14.49 -18.48
CA GLY A 125 -18.64 -14.04 -19.56
C GLY A 125 -19.39 -12.74 -19.25
N GLN A 126 -18.97 -11.98 -18.25
CA GLN A 126 -19.51 -10.64 -17.98
C GLN A 126 -18.84 -9.59 -18.89
N PRO A 127 -19.58 -8.60 -19.41
CA PRO A 127 -19.00 -7.56 -20.25
C PRO A 127 -18.06 -6.67 -19.43
N ALA A 128 -16.86 -6.42 -19.95
CA ALA A 128 -15.88 -5.59 -19.27
C ALA A 128 -15.25 -4.51 -20.17
N ALA A 129 -16.08 -3.77 -20.88
CA ALA A 129 -15.65 -2.63 -21.70
C ALA A 129 -14.76 -1.63 -20.93
N ALA A 130 -14.91 -1.55 -19.59
CA ALA A 130 -14.07 -0.70 -18.76
C ALA A 130 -12.61 -1.17 -18.67
N ILE A 131 -12.32 -2.46 -18.87
CA ILE A 131 -10.95 -2.99 -18.83
C ILE A 131 -10.12 -2.52 -20.03
N ASP A 132 -10.70 -2.57 -21.23
CA ASP A 132 -10.01 -2.14 -22.44
C ASP A 132 -9.63 -0.67 -22.36
N GLN A 133 -10.54 0.17 -21.83
CA GLN A 133 -10.27 1.59 -21.63
C GLN A 133 -9.19 1.82 -20.56
N ALA A 134 -9.23 1.11 -19.44
CA ALA A 134 -8.25 1.22 -18.38
C ALA A 134 -6.87 0.73 -18.84
N GLN A 135 -6.82 -0.39 -19.58
CA GLN A 135 -5.59 -0.90 -20.16
C GLN A 135 -5.00 0.09 -21.15
N TYR A 136 -5.80 0.59 -22.09
CA TYR A 136 -5.35 1.57 -23.06
C TYR A 136 -4.80 2.85 -22.40
N ALA A 137 -5.49 3.38 -21.39
CA ALA A 137 -5.03 4.56 -20.66
C ALA A 137 -3.72 4.29 -19.89
N SER A 138 -3.55 3.08 -19.33
CA SER A 138 -2.32 2.66 -18.67
C SER A 138 -1.16 2.55 -19.65
N ASP A 139 -1.37 1.93 -20.80
CA ASP A 139 -0.36 1.76 -21.83
C ASP A 139 0.11 3.10 -22.40
N GLU A 140 -0.83 4.00 -22.71
CA GLU A 140 -0.52 5.38 -23.14
C GLU A 140 0.36 6.12 -22.13
N LEU A 141 0.05 6.01 -20.84
CA LEU A 141 0.81 6.65 -19.79
C LEU A 141 2.22 6.04 -19.69
N LEU A 142 2.35 4.72 -19.72
CA LEU A 142 3.63 4.03 -19.67
C LEU A 142 4.50 4.37 -20.88
N PHE A 143 3.93 4.44 -22.08
CA PHE A 143 4.65 4.88 -23.28
C PHE A 143 5.21 6.29 -23.15
N ARG A 144 4.41 7.24 -22.67
CA ARG A 144 4.86 8.62 -22.43
C ARG A 144 6.00 8.70 -21.41
N LEU A 145 5.92 7.89 -20.34
CA LEU A 145 6.97 7.83 -19.33
C LEU A 145 8.25 7.20 -19.90
N TYR A 146 8.11 6.14 -20.70
CA TYR A 146 9.22 5.51 -21.39
C TYR A 146 9.94 6.47 -22.34
N GLU A 147 9.21 7.17 -23.21
CA GLU A 147 9.78 8.16 -24.12
C GLU A 147 10.56 9.25 -23.36
N LYS A 148 9.98 9.78 -22.29
CA LYS A 148 10.62 10.79 -21.45
C LYS A 148 11.90 10.28 -20.80
N THR A 149 11.92 9.04 -20.32
CA THR A 149 13.08 8.42 -19.69
C THR A 149 14.19 8.12 -20.71
N LEU A 150 13.81 7.68 -21.91
CA LEU A 150 14.77 7.40 -23.00
C LEU A 150 15.50 8.65 -23.45
N VAL A 151 14.80 9.77 -23.58
CA VAL A 151 15.40 11.07 -23.93
C VAL A 151 16.38 11.54 -22.85
N GLN A 152 16.07 11.32 -21.58
CA GLN A 152 16.96 11.65 -20.48
C GLN A 152 18.25 10.81 -20.52
N GLN A 153 18.16 9.49 -20.69
CA GLN A 153 19.33 8.61 -20.78
C GLN A 153 20.25 8.95 -21.94
N SER A 154 19.71 9.19 -23.13
CA SER A 154 20.52 9.55 -24.29
C SER A 154 21.24 10.90 -24.12
N ALA A 155 20.70 11.84 -23.33
CA ALA A 155 21.39 13.09 -23.02
C ALA A 155 22.52 12.92 -22.01
N GLU A 156 22.36 12.03 -21.04
CA GLU A 156 23.40 11.68 -20.07
C GLU A 156 24.53 10.85 -20.69
N ASP A 157 24.19 9.89 -21.55
CA ASP A 157 25.17 9.09 -22.27
C ASP A 157 26.01 9.96 -23.24
N ALA A 158 25.41 10.97 -23.87
CA ALA A 158 26.10 11.92 -24.72
C ALA A 158 27.01 12.90 -23.93
N ALA A 159 26.76 13.10 -22.64
CA ALA A 159 27.59 13.94 -21.79
C ALA A 159 28.80 13.19 -21.18
N GLN A 160 28.83 11.85 -21.26
CA GLN A 160 29.91 10.99 -20.75
C GLN A 160 30.84 10.48 -21.88
N SER A 161 30.55 10.73 -23.12
CA SER A 161 31.37 10.43 -24.30
C SER A 161 32.10 11.67 -24.81
#